data_109e036be325cd7b5b68f135c22656df
#
_entry.id   109e036be325cd7b5b68f135c22656df
#
_cell.length_a   1.000
_cell.length_b   1.000
_cell.length_c   1.000
_cell.angle_alpha   90.00
_cell.angle_beta   90.00
_cell.angle_gamma   90.00
#
_symmetry.space_group_name_H-M   'P 1'
#
loop_
_entity.id
_entity.type
_entity.pdbx_description
1 polymer ?
#
loop_
_entity_poly.entity_id
_entity_poly.type
_entity_poly.pdbx_seq_one_letter_code
_entity_poly.pdbx_strand_id
1 'polypeptide(L)'
;QLSAFFVMLFAAIFLKEVLPPGSKLPLLVIFIGGCLVVRPWNFSSFNVYSLFALGQAVFAAGAYTTVSKLTGSGRHHPYEVVLYFLVCAALSGIVLMALTDGFVMPAHGDWIYYGGLALFSVIAQIWMTNAYATANPVVVSFVSYIGVFFNALWGFVIFGEILTGLTVAGGVLIIGGSMYLTKLKHDKIAEMARMQERKQKEA
;
A
#
# COMPACT_ATOMS: atom_id res chain seq x y z
N GLN A 1 2.55 6.11 -6.54
CA GLN A 1 3.27 5.08 -5.73
C GLN A 1 4.43 5.66 -4.90
N LEU A 2 4.56 6.97 -4.83
CA LEU A 2 5.53 7.65 -3.94
C LEU A 2 5.17 7.49 -2.45
N SER A 3 3.96 7.05 -2.13
CA SER A 3 3.50 6.85 -0.74
C SER A 3 4.40 5.90 0.05
N ALA A 4 4.94 4.85 -0.55
CA ALA A 4 5.85 3.92 0.13
C ALA A 4 7.15 4.60 0.61
N PHE A 5 7.67 5.55 -0.19
CA PHE A 5 8.83 6.35 0.22
C PHE A 5 8.49 7.24 1.43
N PHE A 6 7.35 7.91 1.39
CA PHE A 6 6.90 8.75 2.52
C PHE A 6 6.55 7.89 3.75
N VAL A 7 5.99 6.68 3.59
CA VAL A 7 5.78 5.76 4.71
C VAL A 7 7.11 5.39 5.38
N MET A 8 8.16 5.11 4.59
CA MET A 8 9.48 4.84 5.14
C MET A 8 10.01 6.02 5.96
N LEU A 9 9.86 7.25 5.45
CA LEU A 9 10.27 8.47 6.15
C LEU A 9 9.47 8.66 7.45
N PHE A 10 8.15 8.54 7.39
CA PHE A 10 7.27 8.72 8.53
C PHE A 10 7.43 7.61 9.57
N ALA A 11 7.60 6.35 9.16
CA ALA A 11 7.88 5.25 10.06
C ALA A 11 9.20 5.46 10.81
N ALA A 12 10.24 5.93 10.13
CA ALA A 12 11.51 6.26 10.77
C ALA A 12 11.37 7.40 11.80
N ILE A 13 10.60 8.46 11.49
CA ILE A 13 10.43 9.64 12.35
C ILE A 13 9.45 9.35 13.50
N PHE A 14 8.27 8.81 13.23
CA PHE A 14 7.17 8.72 14.19
C PHE A 14 7.10 7.41 14.96
N LEU A 15 7.51 6.28 14.33
CA LEU A 15 7.50 4.97 14.97
C LEU A 15 8.88 4.57 15.49
N LYS A 16 9.95 5.27 15.07
CA LYS A 16 11.34 4.90 15.36
C LYS A 16 11.66 3.46 14.93
N GLU A 17 10.94 2.96 13.94
CA GLU A 17 11.14 1.61 13.45
C GLU A 17 12.45 1.50 12.67
N VAL A 18 13.25 0.53 13.04
CA VAL A 18 14.47 0.16 12.32
C VAL A 18 14.13 -0.94 11.32
N LEU A 19 14.50 -0.70 10.06
CA LEU A 19 14.35 -1.72 9.01
C LEU A 19 15.11 -3.00 9.41
N PRO A 20 14.52 -4.19 9.17
CA PRO A 20 15.23 -5.43 9.38
C PRO A 20 16.59 -5.42 8.65
N PRO A 21 17.69 -5.83 9.28
CA PRO A 21 18.99 -5.89 8.60
C PRO A 21 18.89 -6.77 7.35
N GLY A 22 19.47 -6.31 6.24
CA GLY A 22 19.36 -6.96 4.93
C GLY A 22 18.18 -6.53 4.06
N SER A 23 17.19 -5.78 4.60
CA SER A 23 16.01 -5.33 3.84
C SER A 23 16.29 -4.23 2.84
N LYS A 24 17.40 -3.50 2.96
CA LYS A 24 17.73 -2.36 2.10
C LYS A 24 17.80 -2.74 0.62
N LEU A 25 18.44 -3.87 0.30
CA LEU A 25 18.61 -4.33 -1.07
C LEU A 25 17.28 -4.73 -1.73
N PRO A 26 16.45 -5.62 -1.16
CA PRO A 26 15.14 -5.93 -1.75
C PRO A 26 14.22 -4.71 -1.84
N LEU A 27 14.23 -3.79 -0.89
CA LEU A 27 13.46 -2.55 -0.96
C LEU A 27 13.90 -1.69 -2.15
N LEU A 28 15.21 -1.56 -2.37
CA LEU A 28 15.75 -0.84 -3.52
C LEU A 28 15.33 -1.52 -4.85
N VAL A 29 15.41 -2.84 -4.93
CA VAL A 29 15.00 -3.61 -6.12
C VAL A 29 13.51 -3.39 -6.42
N ILE A 30 12.64 -3.46 -5.41
CA ILE A 30 11.20 -3.19 -5.56
C ILE A 30 10.96 -1.75 -6.03
N PHE A 31 11.66 -0.78 -5.46
CA PHE A 31 11.54 0.63 -5.84
C PHE A 31 11.95 0.85 -7.32
N ILE A 32 13.08 0.29 -7.74
CA ILE A 32 13.52 0.34 -9.15
C ILE A 32 12.48 -0.31 -10.05
N GLY A 33 11.96 -1.49 -9.67
CA GLY A 33 10.87 -2.16 -10.40
C GLY A 33 9.64 -1.28 -10.54
N GLY A 34 9.22 -0.60 -9.48
CA GLY A 34 8.12 0.37 -9.50
C GLY A 34 8.38 1.54 -10.45
N CYS A 35 9.59 2.08 -10.45
CA CYS A 35 9.98 3.14 -11.39
C CYS A 35 9.94 2.66 -12.85
N LEU A 36 10.36 1.44 -13.14
CA LEU A 36 10.30 0.87 -14.50
C LEU A 36 8.87 0.68 -14.99
N VAL A 37 7.93 0.30 -14.11
CA VAL A 37 6.50 0.16 -14.47
C VAL A 37 5.85 1.52 -14.67
N VAL A 38 6.03 2.45 -13.73
CA VAL A 38 5.37 3.78 -13.72
C VAL A 38 5.98 4.72 -14.75
N ARG A 39 7.28 4.58 -15.07
CA ARG A 39 8.03 5.42 -16.02
C ARG A 39 7.91 6.92 -15.73
N PRO A 40 8.35 7.39 -14.57
CA PRO A 40 8.20 8.80 -14.19
C PRO A 40 8.91 9.77 -15.13
N TRP A 41 9.86 9.30 -15.95
CA TRP A 41 10.57 10.09 -16.97
C TRP A 41 9.76 10.36 -18.26
N ASN A 42 8.64 9.64 -18.46
CA ASN A 42 7.77 9.84 -19.64
C ASN A 42 6.71 10.93 -19.44
N PHE A 43 6.66 11.55 -18.26
CA PHE A 43 5.75 12.68 -18.05
C PHE A 43 6.25 13.92 -18.77
N SER A 44 5.64 14.23 -19.89
CA SER A 44 6.04 15.32 -20.79
C SER A 44 5.78 16.73 -20.25
N SER A 45 5.09 16.87 -19.11
CA SER A 45 4.91 18.18 -18.46
C SER A 45 4.51 18.01 -16.98
N PHE A 46 5.23 18.71 -16.11
CA PHE A 46 4.84 18.91 -14.73
C PHE A 46 3.65 19.88 -14.71
N ASN A 47 2.49 19.41 -14.30
CA ASN A 47 1.29 20.23 -14.19
C ASN A 47 0.76 20.26 -12.76
N VAL A 48 -0.22 21.12 -12.49
CA VAL A 48 -0.81 21.28 -11.16
C VAL A 48 -1.39 19.97 -10.60
N TYR A 49 -1.85 19.05 -11.45
CA TYR A 49 -2.35 17.73 -11.04
C TYR A 49 -1.27 16.84 -10.46
N SER A 50 0.00 17.04 -10.86
CA SER A 50 1.15 16.33 -10.25
C SER A 50 1.36 16.70 -8.78
N LEU A 51 1.04 17.95 -8.40
CA LEU A 51 1.07 18.39 -7.00
C LEU A 51 0.00 17.71 -6.17
N PHE A 52 -1.20 17.55 -6.71
CA PHE A 52 -2.27 16.79 -6.02
C PHE A 52 -1.88 15.32 -5.85
N ALA A 53 -1.26 14.69 -6.85
CA ALA A 53 -0.77 13.31 -6.75
C ALA A 53 0.34 13.18 -5.69
N LEU A 54 1.23 14.17 -5.57
CA LEU A 54 2.24 14.21 -4.52
C LEU A 54 1.60 14.38 -3.14
N GLY A 55 0.66 15.32 -3.00
CA GLY A 55 -0.11 15.53 -1.77
C GLY A 55 -0.81 14.25 -1.33
N GLN A 56 -1.50 13.57 -2.25
CA GLN A 56 -2.13 12.28 -1.99
C GLN A 56 -1.15 11.23 -1.45
N ALA A 57 0.06 11.16 -2.01
CA ALA A 57 1.08 10.22 -1.57
C ALA A 57 1.56 10.51 -0.12
N VAL A 58 1.69 11.79 0.24
CA VAL A 58 2.06 12.22 1.60
C VAL A 58 0.94 11.90 2.60
N PHE A 59 -0.30 12.26 2.28
CA PHE A 59 -1.46 11.99 3.16
C PHE A 59 -1.71 10.49 3.33
N ALA A 60 -1.60 9.69 2.26
CA ALA A 60 -1.70 8.24 2.33
C ALA A 60 -0.63 7.65 3.25
N ALA A 61 0.61 8.12 3.14
CA ALA A 61 1.70 7.68 4.01
C ALA A 61 1.44 8.03 5.48
N GLY A 62 0.95 9.25 5.75
CA GLY A 62 0.52 9.66 7.09
C GLY A 62 -0.57 8.76 7.65
N ALA A 63 -1.59 8.46 6.85
CA ALA A 63 -2.68 7.57 7.23
C ALA A 63 -2.16 6.16 7.57
N TYR A 64 -1.37 5.53 6.71
CA TYR A 64 -0.83 4.18 6.94
C TYR A 64 0.08 4.11 8.17
N THR A 65 0.92 5.12 8.39
CA THR A 65 1.78 5.20 9.57
C THR A 65 0.96 5.38 10.84
N THR A 66 -0.12 6.17 10.78
CA THR A 66 -1.04 6.38 11.90
C THR A 66 -1.81 5.10 12.22
N VAL A 67 -2.32 4.38 11.20
CA VAL A 67 -2.96 3.07 11.37
C VAL A 67 -2.03 2.12 12.11
N SER A 68 -0.79 1.97 11.64
CA SER A 68 0.21 1.11 12.28
C SER A 68 0.48 1.51 13.74
N LYS A 69 0.55 2.80 14.03
CA LYS A 69 0.76 3.32 15.40
C LYS A 69 -0.43 3.06 16.33
N LEU A 70 -1.65 3.29 15.86
CA LEU A 70 -2.87 3.12 16.65
C LEU A 70 -3.13 1.65 16.97
N THR A 71 -3.02 0.78 15.97
CA THR A 71 -3.29 -0.64 16.11
C THR A 71 -2.14 -1.39 16.78
N GLY A 72 -0.88 -1.02 16.50
CA GLY A 72 0.31 -1.61 17.12
C GLY A 72 0.42 -1.35 18.63
N SER A 73 -0.26 -0.30 19.15
CA SER A 73 -0.34 -0.04 20.60
C SER A 73 -1.35 -0.93 21.33
N GLY A 74 -2.13 -1.75 20.61
CA GLY A 74 -3.18 -2.60 21.18
C GLY A 74 -4.40 -1.83 21.72
N ARG A 75 -4.44 -0.51 21.58
CA ARG A 75 -5.55 0.33 22.10
C ARG A 75 -6.78 0.31 21.19
N HIS A 76 -6.58 0.11 19.89
CA HIS A 76 -7.66 0.13 18.90
C HIS A 76 -7.60 -1.12 18.05
N HIS A 77 -8.79 -1.69 17.84
CA HIS A 77 -8.92 -2.84 16.95
C HIS A 77 -8.85 -2.39 15.47
N PRO A 78 -8.21 -3.13 14.56
CA PRO A 78 -8.13 -2.76 13.14
C PRO A 78 -9.49 -2.45 12.50
N TYR A 79 -10.56 -3.15 12.88
CA TYR A 79 -11.91 -2.91 12.36
C TYR A 79 -12.51 -1.57 12.80
N GLU A 80 -12.16 -1.06 13.98
CA GLU A 80 -12.56 0.29 14.40
C GLU A 80 -11.96 1.34 13.48
N VAL A 81 -10.68 1.19 13.15
CA VAL A 81 -9.98 2.11 12.22
C VAL A 81 -10.61 2.07 10.84
N VAL A 82 -10.96 0.87 10.33
CA VAL A 82 -11.68 0.73 9.06
C VAL A 82 -13.02 1.42 9.10
N LEU A 83 -13.80 1.23 10.18
CA LEU A 83 -15.12 1.86 10.33
C LEU A 83 -15.02 3.39 10.28
N TYR A 84 -14.12 3.98 11.08
CA TYR A 84 -13.90 5.43 11.07
C TYR A 84 -13.48 5.93 9.70
N PHE A 85 -12.58 5.22 9.04
CA PHE A 85 -12.15 5.57 7.69
C PHE A 85 -13.32 5.59 6.70
N LEU A 86 -14.16 4.54 6.70
CA LEU A 86 -15.31 4.44 5.81
C LEU A 86 -16.35 5.53 6.09
N VAL A 87 -16.64 5.82 7.37
CA VAL A 87 -17.55 6.89 7.76
C VAL A 87 -17.02 8.26 7.31
N CYS A 88 -15.75 8.56 7.57
CA CYS A 88 -15.14 9.81 7.14
C CYS A 88 -15.11 9.94 5.61
N ALA A 89 -14.82 8.85 4.90
CA ALA A 89 -14.82 8.82 3.42
C ALA A 89 -16.23 9.07 2.86
N ALA A 90 -17.27 8.46 3.45
CA ALA A 90 -18.66 8.67 3.05
C ALA A 90 -19.09 10.12 3.30
N LEU A 91 -18.82 10.66 4.49
CA LEU A 91 -19.16 12.04 4.84
C LEU A 91 -18.46 13.04 3.93
N SER A 92 -17.16 12.86 3.68
CA SER A 92 -16.39 13.74 2.78
C SER A 92 -16.90 13.66 1.35
N GLY A 93 -17.29 12.47 0.88
CA GLY A 93 -17.92 12.29 -0.43
C GLY A 93 -19.23 13.04 -0.56
N ILE A 94 -20.12 12.93 0.44
CA ILE A 94 -21.41 13.66 0.47
C ILE A 94 -21.18 15.18 0.44
N VAL A 95 -20.26 15.68 1.28
CA VAL A 95 -19.92 17.10 1.31
C VAL A 95 -19.38 17.58 -0.03
N LEU A 96 -18.48 16.82 -0.64
CA LEU A 96 -17.91 17.17 -1.95
C LEU A 96 -18.97 17.21 -3.05
N MET A 97 -19.88 16.22 -3.06
CA MET A 97 -21.03 16.20 -3.99
C MET A 97 -21.94 17.40 -3.82
N ALA A 98 -22.22 17.80 -2.58
CA ALA A 98 -23.05 18.96 -2.29
C ALA A 98 -22.39 20.29 -2.72
N LEU A 99 -21.05 20.37 -2.68
CA LEU A 99 -20.29 21.59 -3.07
C LEU A 99 -20.06 21.71 -4.59
N THR A 100 -20.14 20.60 -5.34
CA THR A 100 -19.76 20.58 -6.75
C THR A 100 -20.94 20.46 -7.71
N ASP A 101 -22.19 20.51 -7.22
CA ASP A 101 -23.43 20.27 -7.98
C ASP A 101 -23.37 18.96 -8.80
N GLY A 102 -22.52 18.03 -8.36
CA GLY A 102 -22.14 16.80 -9.08
C GLY A 102 -22.99 15.58 -8.74
N PHE A 103 -24.19 15.75 -8.16
CA PHE A 103 -25.06 14.61 -7.88
C PHE A 103 -25.70 14.07 -9.16
N VAL A 104 -25.12 13.02 -9.70
CA VAL A 104 -25.67 12.27 -10.83
C VAL A 104 -26.15 10.93 -10.33
N MET A 105 -27.44 10.66 -10.46
CA MET A 105 -28.00 9.33 -10.14
C MET A 105 -27.48 8.31 -11.16
N PRO A 106 -26.91 7.19 -10.72
CA PRO A 106 -26.50 6.11 -11.60
C PRO A 106 -27.71 5.51 -12.31
N ALA A 107 -27.52 5.08 -13.55
CA ALA A 107 -28.56 4.33 -14.28
C ALA A 107 -28.85 2.99 -13.58
N HIS A 108 -30.07 2.45 -13.78
CA HIS A 108 -30.51 1.22 -13.07
C HIS A 108 -29.53 0.04 -13.22
N GLY A 109 -28.86 -0.09 -14.39
CA GLY A 109 -27.87 -1.15 -14.64
C GLY A 109 -26.54 -0.96 -13.95
N ASP A 110 -26.22 0.28 -13.55
CA ASP A 110 -24.87 0.62 -13.00
C ASP A 110 -24.75 0.21 -11.52
N TRP A 111 -25.85 0.03 -10.82
CA TRP A 111 -25.86 -0.30 -9.39
C TRP A 111 -25.11 -1.60 -9.06
N ILE A 112 -25.11 -2.57 -9.98
CA ILE A 112 -24.35 -3.81 -9.79
C ILE A 112 -22.84 -3.55 -9.77
N TYR A 113 -22.35 -2.62 -10.61
CA TYR A 113 -20.93 -2.22 -10.64
C TYR A 113 -20.53 -1.45 -9.40
N TYR A 114 -21.39 -0.52 -8.95
CA TYR A 114 -21.15 0.22 -7.69
C TYR A 114 -21.19 -0.70 -6.47
N GLY A 115 -22.13 -1.65 -6.43
CA GLY A 115 -22.20 -2.65 -5.36
C GLY A 115 -20.95 -3.54 -5.31
N GLY A 116 -20.51 -4.03 -6.48
CA GLY A 116 -19.26 -4.78 -6.61
C GLY A 116 -18.04 -3.97 -6.16
N LEU A 117 -17.91 -2.72 -6.65
CA LEU A 117 -16.83 -1.83 -6.27
C LEU A 117 -16.79 -1.58 -4.75
N ALA A 118 -17.95 -1.30 -4.15
CA ALA A 118 -18.06 -1.08 -2.71
C ALA A 118 -17.64 -2.34 -1.91
N LEU A 119 -18.14 -3.51 -2.28
CA LEU A 119 -17.80 -4.78 -1.62
C LEU A 119 -16.30 -5.06 -1.66
N PHE A 120 -15.70 -5.03 -2.86
CA PHE A 120 -14.26 -5.28 -3.01
C PHE A 120 -13.41 -4.21 -2.32
N SER A 121 -13.85 -2.95 -2.32
CA SER A 121 -13.15 -1.86 -1.62
C SER A 121 -13.13 -2.08 -0.11
N VAL A 122 -14.25 -2.50 0.49
CA VAL A 122 -14.34 -2.80 1.93
C VAL A 122 -13.42 -3.99 2.28
N ILE A 123 -13.46 -5.07 1.51
CA ILE A 123 -12.60 -6.24 1.71
C ILE A 123 -11.11 -5.83 1.63
N ALA A 124 -10.75 -5.09 0.59
CA ALA A 124 -9.39 -4.62 0.40
C ALA A 124 -8.93 -3.71 1.56
N GLN A 125 -9.82 -2.82 2.03
CA GLN A 125 -9.53 -1.92 3.15
C GLN A 125 -9.29 -2.69 4.45
N ILE A 126 -10.10 -3.72 4.74
CA ILE A 126 -9.93 -4.59 5.91
C ILE A 126 -8.56 -5.29 5.84
N TRP A 127 -8.23 -5.90 4.73
CA TRP A 127 -6.95 -6.61 4.57
C TRP A 127 -5.75 -5.68 4.65
N MET A 128 -5.84 -4.52 4.01
CA MET A 128 -4.79 -3.51 4.07
C MET A 128 -4.57 -3.00 5.50
N THR A 129 -5.65 -2.67 6.22
CA THR A 129 -5.56 -2.20 7.61
C THR A 129 -4.96 -3.27 8.52
N ASN A 130 -5.38 -4.55 8.37
CA ASN A 130 -4.79 -5.66 9.12
C ASN A 130 -3.29 -5.85 8.80
N ALA A 131 -2.89 -5.68 7.54
CA ALA A 131 -1.48 -5.77 7.17
C ALA A 131 -0.64 -4.69 7.86
N TYR A 132 -1.12 -3.43 7.90
CA TYR A 132 -0.45 -2.35 8.63
C TYR A 132 -0.51 -2.48 10.15
N ALA A 133 -1.51 -3.17 10.68
CA ALA A 133 -1.65 -3.46 12.10
C ALA A 133 -0.66 -4.52 12.60
N THR A 134 -0.35 -5.52 11.77
CA THR A 134 0.39 -6.71 12.17
C THR A 134 1.82 -6.77 11.65
N ALA A 135 2.15 -5.95 10.64
CA ALA A 135 3.47 -5.96 10.01
C ALA A 135 4.10 -4.57 10.00
N ASN A 136 5.42 -4.54 9.78
CA ASN A 136 6.16 -3.28 9.63
C ASN A 136 5.59 -2.46 8.45
N PRO A 137 5.17 -1.20 8.67
CA PRO A 137 4.49 -0.39 7.66
C PRO A 137 5.34 -0.13 6.42
N VAL A 138 6.66 -0.07 6.57
CA VAL A 138 7.58 0.08 5.43
C VAL A 138 7.51 -1.16 4.54
N VAL A 139 7.59 -2.37 5.13
CA VAL A 139 7.49 -3.62 4.39
C VAL A 139 6.16 -3.73 3.66
N VAL A 140 5.05 -3.44 4.35
CA VAL A 140 3.69 -3.47 3.75
C VAL A 140 3.60 -2.52 2.56
N SER A 141 4.10 -1.29 2.71
CA SER A 141 4.07 -0.29 1.64
C SER A 141 4.86 -0.71 0.40
N PHE A 142 6.02 -1.32 0.58
CA PHE A 142 6.82 -1.79 -0.56
C PHE A 142 6.22 -3.05 -1.21
N VAL A 143 5.68 -3.99 -0.42
CA VAL A 143 4.95 -5.14 -0.96
C VAL A 143 3.72 -4.69 -1.76
N SER A 144 3.07 -3.59 -1.38
CA SER A 144 1.94 -3.01 -2.12
C SER A 144 2.29 -2.58 -3.55
N TYR A 145 3.58 -2.47 -3.92
CA TYR A 145 3.98 -2.29 -5.33
C TYR A 145 3.56 -3.44 -6.24
N ILE A 146 3.29 -4.63 -5.69
CA ILE A 146 2.67 -5.73 -6.45
C ILE A 146 1.37 -5.27 -7.12
N GLY A 147 0.59 -4.39 -6.46
CA GLY A 147 -0.61 -3.80 -7.04
C GLY A 147 -0.36 -3.01 -8.33
N VAL A 148 0.81 -2.38 -8.46
CA VAL A 148 1.21 -1.67 -9.70
C VAL A 148 1.33 -2.66 -10.86
N PHE A 149 1.96 -3.80 -10.60
CA PHE A 149 2.08 -4.86 -11.61
C PHE A 149 0.71 -5.43 -12.00
N PHE A 150 -0.16 -5.72 -11.02
CA PHE A 150 -1.52 -6.19 -11.32
C PHE A 150 -2.35 -5.16 -12.08
N ASN A 151 -2.21 -3.86 -11.77
CA ASN A 151 -2.90 -2.82 -12.53
C ASN A 151 -2.45 -2.80 -14.00
N ALA A 152 -1.14 -2.93 -14.26
CA ALA A 152 -0.63 -3.04 -15.63
C ALA A 152 -1.10 -4.32 -16.34
N LEU A 153 -1.15 -5.44 -15.62
CA LEU A 153 -1.65 -6.71 -16.16
C LEU A 153 -3.14 -6.61 -16.56
N TRP A 154 -3.97 -6.03 -15.69
CA TRP A 154 -5.40 -5.82 -15.99
C TRP A 154 -5.61 -4.79 -17.10
N GLY A 155 -4.76 -3.75 -17.17
CA GLY A 155 -4.73 -2.81 -18.29
C GLY A 155 -4.53 -3.54 -19.62
N PHE A 156 -3.59 -4.48 -19.67
CA PHE A 156 -3.37 -5.32 -20.83
C PHE A 156 -4.55 -6.24 -21.14
N VAL A 157 -5.06 -6.98 -20.14
CA VAL A 157 -6.10 -8.03 -20.35
C VAL A 157 -7.45 -7.42 -20.71
N ILE A 158 -7.85 -6.32 -20.02
CA ILE A 158 -9.20 -5.73 -20.17
C ILE A 158 -9.23 -4.65 -21.23
N PHE A 159 -8.21 -3.78 -21.26
CA PHE A 159 -8.18 -2.61 -22.13
C PHE A 159 -7.28 -2.77 -23.36
N GLY A 160 -6.57 -3.89 -23.50
CA GLY A 160 -5.68 -4.16 -24.61
C GLY A 160 -4.42 -3.24 -24.62
N GLU A 161 -4.05 -2.68 -23.47
CA GLU A 161 -2.86 -1.84 -23.34
C GLU A 161 -1.59 -2.67 -23.60
N ILE A 162 -0.64 -2.13 -24.37
CA ILE A 162 0.59 -2.86 -24.70
C ILE A 162 1.51 -2.92 -23.48
N LEU A 163 1.75 -4.13 -22.97
CA LEU A 163 2.79 -4.37 -21.97
C LEU A 163 4.16 -4.22 -22.64
N THR A 164 4.87 -3.18 -22.26
CA THR A 164 6.23 -3.00 -22.77
C THR A 164 7.23 -3.86 -21.99
N GLY A 165 8.37 -4.13 -22.61
CA GLY A 165 9.44 -4.90 -21.95
C GLY A 165 9.88 -4.31 -20.59
N LEU A 166 9.85 -2.98 -20.43
CA LEU A 166 10.15 -2.32 -19.16
C LEU A 166 9.09 -2.60 -18.09
N THR A 167 7.81 -2.65 -18.45
CA THR A 167 6.71 -2.99 -17.52
C THR A 167 6.86 -4.42 -17.03
N VAL A 168 7.18 -5.36 -17.92
CA VAL A 168 7.40 -6.76 -17.56
C VAL A 168 8.64 -6.90 -16.66
N ALA A 169 9.76 -6.30 -17.03
CA ALA A 169 10.99 -6.31 -16.23
C ALA A 169 10.77 -5.71 -14.85
N GLY A 170 10.08 -4.57 -14.77
CA GLY A 170 9.71 -3.94 -13.50
C GLY A 170 8.84 -4.84 -12.63
N GLY A 171 7.85 -5.50 -13.23
CA GLY A 171 6.99 -6.47 -12.53
C GLY A 171 7.77 -7.65 -11.93
N VAL A 172 8.70 -8.22 -12.69
CA VAL A 172 9.58 -9.31 -12.21
C VAL A 172 10.43 -8.84 -11.02
N LEU A 173 11.00 -7.63 -11.09
CA LEU A 173 11.78 -7.06 -9.98
C LEU A 173 10.91 -6.82 -8.73
N ILE A 174 9.68 -6.32 -8.88
CA ILE A 174 8.74 -6.12 -7.77
C ILE A 174 8.41 -7.45 -7.09
N ILE A 175 8.02 -8.46 -7.88
CA ILE A 175 7.64 -9.77 -7.36
C ILE A 175 8.85 -10.44 -6.70
N GLY A 176 9.99 -10.51 -7.37
CA GLY A 176 11.22 -11.12 -6.86
C GLY A 176 11.73 -10.44 -5.58
N GLY A 177 11.75 -9.10 -5.57
CA GLY A 177 12.14 -8.30 -4.40
C GLY A 177 11.18 -8.50 -3.21
N SER A 178 9.87 -8.56 -3.47
CA SER A 178 8.85 -8.80 -2.44
C SER A 178 8.94 -10.20 -1.84
N MET A 179 9.16 -11.21 -2.68
CA MET A 179 9.37 -12.59 -2.21
C MET A 179 10.64 -12.70 -1.37
N TYR A 180 11.74 -12.09 -1.80
CA TYR A 180 12.99 -12.08 -1.05
C TYR A 180 12.85 -11.35 0.30
N LEU A 181 12.17 -10.22 0.32
CA LEU A 181 11.89 -9.46 1.55
C LEU A 181 11.05 -10.28 2.54
N THR A 182 10.05 -10.99 2.04
CA THR A 182 9.19 -11.87 2.85
C THR A 182 10.00 -13.04 3.43
N LYS A 183 10.89 -13.65 2.64
CA LYS A 183 11.79 -14.72 3.10
C LYS A 183 12.71 -14.22 4.21
N LEU A 184 13.37 -13.07 4.04
CA LEU A 184 14.23 -12.49 5.08
C LEU A 184 13.51 -12.26 6.40
N LYS A 185 12.24 -11.84 6.34
CA LYS A 185 11.42 -11.67 7.55
C LYS A 185 11.12 -13.01 8.21
N HIS A 186 10.76 -14.02 7.43
CA HIS A 186 10.47 -15.35 7.94
C HIS A 186 11.69 -16.00 8.61
N ASP A 187 12.85 -15.91 7.98
CA ASP A 187 14.09 -16.48 8.48
C ASP A 187 14.50 -15.86 9.84
N LYS A 188 14.30 -14.54 9.99
CA LYS A 188 14.55 -13.84 11.25
C LYS A 188 13.59 -14.22 12.36
N ILE A 189 12.30 -14.36 12.05
CA ILE A 189 11.31 -14.81 13.05
C ILE A 189 11.69 -16.22 13.54
N ALA A 190 12.06 -17.11 12.63
CA ALA A 190 12.50 -18.47 12.97
C ALA A 190 13.78 -18.46 13.82
N GLU A 191 14.73 -17.58 13.54
CA GLU A 191 15.96 -17.43 14.32
C GLU A 191 15.67 -16.92 15.74
N MET A 192 14.83 -15.89 15.87
CA MET A 192 14.42 -15.38 17.19
C MET A 192 13.67 -16.43 18.02
N ALA A 193 12.78 -17.21 17.40
CA ALA A 193 12.10 -18.29 18.08
C ALA A 193 13.07 -19.35 18.62
N ARG A 194 14.04 -19.77 17.80
CA ARG A 194 15.10 -20.71 18.22
C ARG A 194 15.96 -20.19 19.37
N MET A 195 16.28 -18.88 19.36
CA MET A 195 17.04 -18.27 20.46
C MET A 195 16.23 -18.23 21.76
N GLN A 196 14.93 -17.98 21.69
CA GLN A 196 14.05 -18.03 22.87
C GLN A 196 13.93 -19.44 23.45
N GLU A 197 13.77 -20.46 22.59
CA GLU A 197 13.75 -21.87 23.05
C GLU A 197 15.07 -22.30 23.73
N ARG A 198 16.21 -21.84 23.20
CA ARG A 198 17.52 -22.10 23.83
C ARG A 198 17.63 -21.48 25.21
N LYS A 199 17.23 -20.22 25.35
CA LYS A 199 17.26 -19.52 26.67
C LYS A 199 16.31 -20.17 27.68
N GLN A 200 15.19 -20.71 27.26
CA GLN A 200 14.27 -21.43 28.14
C GLN A 200 14.80 -22.81 28.58
N LYS A 201 15.68 -23.42 27.77
CA LYS A 201 16.33 -24.72 28.15
C LYS A 201 17.55 -24.55 29.04
N GLU A 202 18.14 -23.36 29.07
CA GLU A 202 19.31 -22.99 29.86
C GLU A 202 18.94 -22.40 31.24
N ALA A 203 17.67 -22.01 31.44
CA ALA A 203 17.12 -21.48 32.70
C ALA A 203 16.41 -22.59 33.51
#